data_4ace4f4f46c19c838f43c2a579bbee2b
#
_entry.id   4ace4f4f46c19c838f43c2a579bbee2b
#
_cell.length_a   1.000
_cell.length_b   1.000
_cell.length_c   1.000
_cell.angle_alpha   90.00
_cell.angle_beta   90.00
_cell.angle_gamma   90.00
#
_symmetry.space_group_name_H-M   'P 1'
#
loop_
_entity.id
_entity.type
_entity.pdbx_description
1 polymer ?
#
loop_
_entity_poly.entity_id
_entity_poly.type
_entity_poly.pdbx_seq_one_letter_code
_entity_poly.pdbx_strand_id
1 'polypeptide(L)'
;DKMTKILMKKIKIIVGKIPNSYRKSKLICPEWTNVQLILKNGNSYEKFIGAPTGSAIKPLDKQSLFNKFQSCIQYSEVNFNIENLYEKLNQIESINNCNELF
;
A
#
# COMPACT_ATOMS: atom_id res chain seq x y z
N ASP A 1 3.87 5.71 18.67
CA ASP A 1 2.71 5.96 19.51
C ASP A 1 2.43 4.73 20.40
N LYS A 2 2.14 4.99 21.70
CA LYS A 2 1.90 3.93 22.72
C LYS A 2 0.68 3.06 22.37
N MET A 3 -0.37 3.66 21.86
CA MET A 3 -1.59 2.95 21.47
C MET A 3 -1.33 1.98 20.31
N THR A 4 -0.59 2.40 19.31
CA THR A 4 -0.19 1.55 18.18
C THR A 4 0.58 0.32 18.65
N LYS A 5 1.53 0.47 19.57
CA LYS A 5 2.29 -0.66 20.14
C LYS A 5 1.39 -1.65 20.90
N ILE A 6 0.36 -1.14 21.60
CA ILE A 6 -0.62 -1.99 22.29
C ILE A 6 -1.46 -2.77 21.29
N LEU A 7 -1.92 -2.13 20.20
CA LEU A 7 -2.72 -2.79 19.17
C LEU A 7 -1.90 -3.84 18.40
N MET A 8 -0.65 -3.54 18.08
CA MET A 8 0.24 -4.50 17.41
C MET A 8 0.40 -5.81 18.18
N LYS A 9 0.44 -5.76 19.51
CA LYS A 9 0.51 -6.98 20.36
C LYS A 9 -0.75 -7.87 20.28
N LYS A 10 -1.86 -7.34 19.78
CA LYS A 10 -3.13 -8.07 19.63
C LYS A 10 -3.30 -8.69 18.25
N ILE A 11 -2.41 -8.38 17.31
CA ILE A 11 -2.44 -8.92 15.95
C ILE A 11 -1.89 -10.34 15.98
N LYS A 12 -2.67 -11.28 15.43
CA LYS A 12 -2.21 -12.65 15.17
C LYS A 12 -2.15 -12.85 13.66
N ILE A 13 -0.98 -13.24 13.17
CA ILE A 13 -0.80 -13.61 11.77
C ILE A 13 -0.99 -15.11 11.66
N ILE A 14 -1.93 -15.53 10.81
CA ILE A 14 -2.25 -16.93 10.57
C ILE A 14 -2.07 -17.20 9.08
N VAL A 15 -1.28 -18.21 8.76
CA VAL A 15 -1.14 -18.68 7.38
C VAL A 15 -2.45 -19.36 7.00
N GLY A 16 -3.15 -18.79 6.03
CA GLY A 16 -4.46 -19.25 5.60
C GLY A 16 -4.44 -19.80 4.17
N LYS A 17 -5.55 -20.44 3.80
CA LYS A 17 -5.83 -20.83 2.41
C LYS A 17 -6.81 -19.83 1.83
N ILE A 18 -6.70 -19.57 0.51
CA ILE A 18 -7.69 -18.74 -0.19
C ILE A 18 -9.08 -19.33 0.01
N PRO A 19 -10.06 -18.54 0.47
CA PRO A 19 -11.43 -19.02 0.63
C PRO A 19 -11.99 -19.52 -0.70
N ASN A 20 -12.75 -20.61 -0.67
CA ASN A 20 -13.28 -21.25 -1.88
C ASN A 20 -14.11 -20.31 -2.76
N SER A 21 -14.85 -19.37 -2.14
CA SER A 21 -15.62 -18.33 -2.84
C SER A 21 -14.78 -17.42 -3.73
N TYR A 22 -13.48 -17.27 -3.43
CA TYR A 22 -12.56 -16.40 -4.16
C TYR A 22 -11.64 -17.15 -5.12
N ARG A 23 -11.53 -18.48 -5.02
CA ARG A 23 -10.59 -19.29 -5.86
C ARG A 23 -10.78 -19.15 -7.36
N LYS A 24 -12.00 -18.82 -7.81
CA LYS A 24 -12.33 -18.60 -9.23
C LYS A 24 -12.08 -17.17 -9.68
N SER A 25 -11.73 -16.26 -8.78
CA SER A 25 -11.45 -14.87 -9.12
C SER A 25 -10.07 -14.73 -9.75
N LYS A 26 -10.01 -14.12 -10.95
CA LYS A 26 -8.75 -13.72 -11.59
C LYS A 26 -8.06 -12.54 -10.89
N LEU A 27 -8.70 -11.95 -9.88
CA LEU A 27 -8.24 -10.77 -9.16
C LEU A 27 -7.53 -11.12 -7.84
N ILE A 28 -7.00 -12.34 -7.72
CA ILE A 28 -6.25 -12.76 -6.52
C ILE A 28 -4.76 -12.73 -6.83
N CYS A 29 -4.05 -11.87 -6.13
CA CYS A 29 -2.58 -11.83 -6.12
C CYS A 29 -2.02 -12.78 -5.05
N PRO A 30 -0.75 -13.19 -5.15
CA PRO A 30 -0.07 -13.94 -4.09
C PRO A 30 -0.12 -13.23 -2.72
N GLU A 31 -0.20 -11.89 -2.73
CA GLU A 31 -0.25 -11.01 -1.55
C GLU A 31 -1.67 -10.83 -1.00
N TRP A 32 -2.62 -11.72 -1.33
CA TRP A 32 -3.95 -11.66 -0.75
C TRP A 32 -3.92 -11.70 0.78
N THR A 33 -4.87 -11.08 1.39
CA THR A 33 -5.03 -11.12 2.84
C THR A 33 -6.50 -11.16 3.26
N ASN A 34 -6.74 -11.77 4.40
CA ASN A 34 -8.03 -11.75 5.08
C ASN A 34 -7.84 -11.17 6.46
N VAL A 35 -8.55 -10.10 6.77
CA VAL A 35 -8.47 -9.42 8.07
C VAL A 35 -9.75 -9.69 8.83
N GLN A 36 -9.61 -10.24 10.03
CA GLN A 36 -10.71 -10.40 10.98
C GLN A 36 -10.47 -9.52 12.20
N LEU A 37 -11.45 -8.69 12.53
CA LEU A 37 -11.47 -7.85 13.72
C LEU A 37 -12.52 -8.37 14.69
N ILE A 38 -12.09 -8.77 15.90
CA ILE A 38 -12.96 -9.23 16.97
C ILE A 38 -12.98 -8.16 18.06
N LEU A 39 -14.17 -7.64 18.34
CA LEU A 39 -14.38 -6.64 19.38
C LEU A 39 -14.57 -7.30 20.75
N LYS A 40 -14.39 -6.51 21.81
CA LYS A 40 -14.58 -6.99 23.20
C LYS A 40 -16.01 -7.44 23.50
N ASN A 41 -16.99 -6.92 22.79
CA ASN A 41 -18.41 -7.30 22.93
C ASN A 41 -18.77 -8.59 22.16
N GLY A 42 -17.79 -9.26 21.54
CA GLY A 42 -17.97 -10.49 20.76
C GLY A 42 -18.32 -10.28 19.29
N ASN A 43 -18.62 -9.06 18.85
CA ASN A 43 -18.86 -8.78 17.43
C ASN A 43 -17.59 -9.00 16.62
N SER A 44 -17.73 -9.58 15.43
CA SER A 44 -16.62 -9.76 14.50
C SER A 44 -16.91 -9.14 13.14
N TYR A 45 -15.88 -8.60 12.54
CA TYR A 45 -15.89 -8.03 11.19
C TYR A 45 -14.79 -8.71 10.39
N GLU A 46 -15.08 -9.03 9.15
CA GLU A 46 -14.13 -9.71 8.27
C GLU A 46 -14.07 -9.01 6.92
N LYS A 47 -12.86 -8.89 6.37
CA LYS A 47 -12.64 -8.32 5.05
C LYS A 47 -11.54 -9.08 4.32
N PHE A 48 -11.90 -9.63 3.18
CA PHE A 48 -10.96 -10.23 2.25
C PHE A 48 -10.47 -9.21 1.21
N ILE A 49 -9.16 -9.20 0.98
CA ILE A 49 -8.50 -8.36 -0.04
C ILE A 49 -7.70 -9.29 -0.93
N GLY A 50 -8.17 -9.49 -2.16
CA GLY A 50 -7.54 -10.38 -3.13
C GLY A 50 -6.33 -9.78 -3.85
N ALA A 51 -6.28 -8.43 -3.94
CA ALA A 51 -5.18 -7.71 -4.57
C ALA A 51 -4.89 -6.41 -3.82
N PRO A 52 -3.62 -6.13 -3.49
CA PRO A 52 -3.25 -4.86 -2.88
C PRO A 52 -3.43 -3.71 -3.87
N THR A 53 -3.77 -2.54 -3.36
CA THR A 53 -3.79 -1.31 -4.16
C THR A 53 -2.36 -0.95 -4.57
N GLY A 54 -2.17 -0.65 -5.85
CA GLY A 54 -0.84 -0.44 -6.46
C GLY A 54 -0.29 -1.68 -7.17
N SER A 55 -1.00 -2.82 -7.13
CA SER A 55 -0.67 -3.98 -7.95
C SER A 55 -1.08 -3.79 -9.41
N ALA A 56 -0.54 -4.61 -10.33
CA ALA A 56 -0.91 -4.58 -11.75
C ALA A 56 -2.41 -4.79 -11.98
N ILE A 57 -3.07 -5.55 -11.09
CA ILE A 57 -4.53 -5.82 -11.15
C ILE A 57 -5.35 -4.63 -10.62
N LYS A 58 -4.79 -3.89 -9.67
CA LYS A 58 -5.44 -2.74 -9.03
C LYS A 58 -4.46 -1.57 -8.95
N PRO A 59 -4.12 -0.93 -10.10
CA PRO A 59 -3.17 0.17 -10.14
C PRO A 59 -3.65 1.36 -9.31
N LEU A 60 -2.71 2.16 -8.84
CA LEU A 60 -3.00 3.48 -8.28
C LEU A 60 -3.38 4.44 -9.41
N ASP A 61 -4.35 5.31 -9.15
CA ASP A 61 -4.54 6.49 -9.97
C ASP A 61 -3.40 7.50 -9.76
N LYS A 62 -3.28 8.47 -10.67
CA LYS A 62 -2.18 9.46 -10.66
C LYS A 62 -2.12 10.25 -9.36
N GLN A 63 -3.28 10.64 -8.81
CA GLN A 63 -3.32 11.41 -7.57
C GLN A 63 -2.88 10.58 -6.36
N SER A 64 -3.34 9.35 -6.26
CA SER A 64 -2.93 8.43 -5.20
C SER A 64 -1.43 8.10 -5.26
N LEU A 65 -0.88 7.97 -6.47
CA LEU A 65 0.55 7.77 -6.68
C LEU A 65 1.35 9.00 -6.22
N PHE A 66 0.91 10.20 -6.62
CA PHE A 66 1.53 11.45 -6.18
C PHE A 66 1.48 11.61 -4.66
N ASN A 67 0.33 11.36 -4.03
CA ASN A 67 0.18 11.46 -2.57
C ASN A 67 1.13 10.49 -1.84
N LYS A 68 1.30 9.28 -2.37
CA LYS A 68 2.25 8.31 -1.82
C LYS A 68 3.69 8.81 -1.97
N PHE A 69 4.06 9.32 -3.13
CA PHE A 69 5.39 9.90 -3.40
C PHE A 69 5.67 11.06 -2.43
N GLN A 70 4.74 12.00 -2.31
CA GLN A 70 4.83 13.14 -1.38
C GLN A 70 5.06 12.68 0.06
N SER A 71 4.28 11.69 0.52
CA SER A 71 4.44 11.13 1.87
C SER A 71 5.83 10.51 2.08
N CYS A 72 6.38 9.83 1.08
CA CYS A 72 7.72 9.25 1.16
C CYS A 72 8.81 10.34 1.29
N ILE A 73 8.70 11.41 0.48
CA ILE A 73 9.65 12.53 0.55
C ILE A 73 9.57 13.24 1.91
N GLN A 74 8.36 13.51 2.40
CA GLN A 74 8.17 14.13 3.71
C GLN A 74 8.76 13.28 4.86
N TYR A 75 8.64 11.94 4.74
CA TYR A 75 9.20 11.02 5.74
C TYR A 75 10.73 10.96 5.69
N SER A 76 11.35 11.24 4.54
CA SER A 76 12.81 11.20 4.38
C SER A 76 13.54 12.41 5.00
N GLU A 77 12.80 13.44 5.45
CA GLU A 77 13.35 14.70 5.99
C GLU A 77 14.24 15.47 5.00
N VAL A 78 14.23 15.10 3.72
CA VAL A 78 14.99 15.78 2.66
C VAL A 78 14.13 16.87 2.06
N ASN A 79 14.73 18.07 1.88
CA ASN A 79 14.02 19.22 1.34
C ASN A 79 14.14 19.26 -0.20
N PHE A 80 13.15 18.68 -0.88
CA PHE A 80 13.02 18.74 -2.33
C PHE A 80 11.79 19.55 -2.74
N ASN A 81 11.85 20.16 -3.94
CA ASN A 81 10.63 20.59 -4.61
C ASN A 81 9.93 19.32 -5.15
N ILE A 82 8.88 18.90 -4.43
CA ILE A 82 8.19 17.62 -4.63
C ILE A 82 7.54 17.56 -6.01
N GLU A 83 6.90 18.66 -6.44
CA GLU A 83 6.22 18.76 -7.73
C GLU A 83 7.21 18.63 -8.88
N ASN A 84 8.29 19.38 -8.84
CA ASN A 84 9.34 19.36 -9.86
C ASN A 84 9.99 17.96 -9.96
N LEU A 85 10.34 17.37 -8.81
CA LEU A 85 10.94 16.04 -8.80
C LEU A 85 9.97 14.99 -9.35
N TYR A 86 8.67 15.07 -9.00
CA TYR A 86 7.66 14.16 -9.51
C TYR A 86 7.47 14.29 -11.03
N GLU A 87 7.45 15.50 -11.56
CA GLU A 87 7.36 15.74 -13.00
C GLU A 87 8.59 15.19 -13.75
N LYS A 88 9.79 15.43 -13.25
CA LYS A 88 11.02 14.85 -13.82
C LYS A 88 10.98 13.32 -13.81
N LEU A 89 10.53 12.69 -12.72
CA LEU A 89 10.41 11.23 -12.64
C LEU A 89 9.37 10.65 -13.61
N ASN A 90 8.28 11.39 -13.87
CA ASN A 90 7.30 10.98 -14.89
C ASN A 90 7.85 11.09 -16.33
N GLN A 91 8.93 11.82 -16.53
CA GLN A 91 9.62 12.00 -17.82
C GLN A 91 11.01 11.36 -17.82
N ILE A 92 11.23 10.36 -16.98
CA ILE A 92 12.56 9.76 -16.75
C ILE A 92 13.20 9.24 -18.05
N GLU A 93 12.40 8.80 -19.01
CA GLU A 93 12.86 8.33 -20.32
C GLU A 93 13.51 9.44 -21.18
N SER A 94 13.21 10.70 -20.90
CA SER A 94 13.77 11.87 -21.58
C SER A 94 15.00 12.46 -20.90
N ILE A 95 15.37 11.96 -19.72
CA ILE A 95 16.49 12.44 -18.92
C ILE A 95 17.77 11.74 -19.37
N ASN A 96 18.76 12.53 -19.82
CA ASN A 96 20.04 12.00 -20.31
C ASN A 96 21.03 11.66 -19.17
N ASN A 97 20.88 12.31 -18.01
CA ASN A 97 21.78 12.14 -16.88
C ASN A 97 20.98 12.17 -15.56
N CYS A 98 21.17 11.16 -14.71
CA CYS A 98 20.50 11.07 -13.41
C CYS A 98 20.78 12.28 -12.48
N ASN A 99 21.89 13.00 -12.67
CA ASN A 99 22.19 14.23 -11.92
C ASN A 99 21.20 15.36 -12.22
N GLU A 100 20.41 15.27 -13.28
CA GLU A 100 19.36 16.24 -13.60
C GLU A 100 18.11 16.08 -12.71
N LEU A 101 18.03 14.98 -11.96
CA LEU A 101 16.91 14.71 -11.04
C LEU A 101 16.99 15.54 -9.75
N PHE A 102 18.20 15.90 -9.32
CA PHE A 102 18.44 16.52 -8.02
C PHE A 102 19.05 17.91 -8.13
#